data_136621097b08f16e05ba3c72c78de666
#
_entry.id   136621097b08f16e05ba3c72c78de666
#
_cell.length_a   1.000
_cell.length_b   1.000
_cell.length_c   1.000
_cell.angle_alpha   90.00
_cell.angle_beta   90.00
_cell.angle_gamma   90.00
#
_symmetry.space_group_name_H-M   'P 1'
#
loop_
_entity.id
_entity.type
_entity.pdbx_description
1 polymer ?
#
loop_
_entity_poly.entity_id
_entity_poly.type
_entity_poly.pdbx_seq_one_letter_code
_entity_poly.pdbx_strand_id
1 'polypeptide(L)'
;MYELSGVTKQYRRGKDTVHALAGVDLTIGEGDRLVIKGPTGGGKSTLLQMLGGLDRPTAGSVMLDGTDLARLGEAKLTAVRGRSIGFVFQSFNLIPTLSAQENVETALVPLGTKAKERRDRAAEALRSVGLGERLKHVPSEMSGGQQQRVAIARALVKQPKVLLADEPTGNLDESMRDEIMDLLEGLWKEHGLTFVMVTHDSAIARRATRLATIRNGKITITERSA
;
A
#
# COMPACT_ATOMS: atom_id res chain seq x y z
N MET A 1 -14.75 6.63 -3.43
CA MET A 1 -13.43 5.99 -3.62
C MET A 1 -13.55 4.47 -3.53
N TYR A 2 -13.43 3.81 -2.37
CA TYR A 2 -13.70 2.36 -2.29
C TYR A 2 -15.03 2.04 -1.65
N GLU A 3 -15.71 1.00 -2.20
CA GLU A 3 -16.88 0.37 -1.63
C GLU A 3 -16.72 -1.16 -1.71
N LEU A 4 -16.62 -1.81 -0.57
CA LEU A 4 -16.58 -3.26 -0.44
C LEU A 4 -17.95 -3.73 0.05
N SER A 5 -18.53 -4.71 -0.64
CA SER A 5 -19.84 -5.28 -0.27
C SER A 5 -19.75 -6.80 -0.19
N GLY A 6 -19.93 -7.34 1.01
CA GLY A 6 -19.93 -8.78 1.30
C GLY A 6 -18.64 -9.51 0.90
N VAL A 7 -17.49 -8.84 0.92
CA VAL A 7 -16.22 -9.39 0.40
C VAL A 7 -15.79 -10.59 1.21
N THR A 8 -15.71 -11.74 0.55
CA THR A 8 -15.28 -13.02 1.12
C THR A 8 -14.06 -13.52 0.36
N LYS A 9 -13.06 -14.02 1.08
CA LYS A 9 -11.90 -14.68 0.47
C LYS A 9 -11.60 -15.99 1.19
N GLN A 10 -11.54 -17.04 0.40
CA GLN A 10 -11.22 -18.38 0.87
C GLN A 10 -10.00 -18.92 0.13
N TYR A 11 -9.11 -19.56 0.86
CA TYR A 11 -7.97 -20.29 0.31
C TYR A 11 -8.10 -21.77 0.65
N ARG A 12 -7.84 -22.64 -0.32
CA ARG A 12 -7.75 -24.09 -0.09
C ARG A 12 -6.34 -24.44 0.35
N ARG A 13 -6.23 -25.13 1.48
CA ARG A 13 -4.96 -25.67 2.01
C ARG A 13 -5.10 -27.19 2.18
N GLY A 14 -4.79 -27.93 1.15
CA GLY A 14 -5.06 -29.37 1.10
C GLY A 14 -6.57 -29.66 1.18
N LYS A 15 -7.02 -30.34 2.24
CA LYS A 15 -8.45 -30.63 2.51
C LYS A 15 -9.18 -29.50 3.25
N ASP A 16 -8.44 -28.56 3.84
CA ASP A 16 -9.00 -27.50 4.66
C ASP A 16 -9.29 -26.24 3.84
N THR A 17 -10.31 -25.50 4.23
CA THR A 17 -10.62 -24.18 3.68
C THR A 17 -10.37 -23.13 4.75
N VAL A 18 -9.48 -22.18 4.45
CA VAL A 18 -9.19 -21.03 5.31
C VAL A 18 -9.99 -19.83 4.83
N HIS A 19 -10.85 -19.30 5.70
CA HIS A 19 -11.62 -18.10 5.45
C HIS A 19 -10.80 -16.87 5.87
N ALA A 20 -10.10 -16.27 4.92
CA ALA A 20 -9.27 -15.10 5.20
C ALA A 20 -10.10 -13.80 5.33
N LEU A 21 -11.21 -13.69 4.57
CA LEU A 21 -12.22 -12.65 4.71
C LEU A 21 -13.61 -13.29 4.75
N ALA A 22 -14.52 -12.76 5.58
CA ALA A 22 -15.80 -13.37 5.88
C ALA A 22 -16.94 -12.32 5.81
N GLY A 23 -17.28 -11.87 4.60
CA GLY A 23 -18.35 -10.90 4.38
C GLY A 23 -17.97 -9.51 4.86
N VAL A 24 -16.88 -8.95 4.33
CA VAL A 24 -16.41 -7.59 4.69
C VAL A 24 -17.20 -6.55 3.92
N ASP A 25 -17.84 -5.64 4.68
CA ASP A 25 -18.41 -4.38 4.20
C ASP A 25 -17.54 -3.23 4.69
N LEU A 26 -17.07 -2.37 3.77
CA LEU A 26 -16.16 -1.27 4.08
C LEU A 26 -16.28 -0.17 3.03
N THR A 27 -16.47 1.06 3.49
CA THR A 27 -16.38 2.25 2.64
C THR A 27 -15.16 3.07 3.03
N ILE A 28 -14.38 3.51 2.03
CA ILE A 28 -13.22 4.39 2.20
C ILE A 28 -13.43 5.59 1.29
N GLY A 29 -13.52 6.78 1.88
CA GLY A 29 -13.67 8.05 1.17
C GLY A 29 -12.40 8.47 0.43
N GLU A 30 -12.53 9.47 -0.43
CA GLU A 30 -11.38 10.15 -1.02
C GLU A 30 -10.67 10.98 0.05
N GLY A 31 -9.33 10.91 0.10
CA GLY A 31 -8.53 11.58 1.11
C GLY A 31 -8.55 10.92 2.49
N ASP A 32 -9.31 9.83 2.69
CA ASP A 32 -9.31 9.10 3.97
C ASP A 32 -7.92 8.59 4.33
N ARG A 33 -7.62 8.60 5.64
CA ARG A 33 -6.48 7.90 6.23
C ARG A 33 -7.00 6.80 7.15
N LEU A 34 -7.07 5.57 6.63
CA LEU A 34 -7.57 4.40 7.35
C LEU A 34 -6.41 3.51 7.82
N VAL A 35 -6.36 3.22 9.09
CA VAL A 35 -5.48 2.18 9.64
C VAL A 35 -6.30 0.95 10.00
N ILE A 36 -5.89 -0.20 9.50
CA ILE A 36 -6.53 -1.49 9.78
C ILE A 36 -5.62 -2.29 10.70
N LYS A 37 -6.06 -2.50 11.94
CA LYS A 37 -5.33 -3.27 12.94
C LYS A 37 -5.92 -4.66 13.11
N GLY A 38 -5.06 -5.65 13.40
CA GLY A 38 -5.50 -7.00 13.73
C GLY A 38 -4.33 -7.96 13.97
N PRO A 39 -4.59 -9.14 14.52
CA PRO A 39 -3.56 -10.15 14.75
C PRO A 39 -2.98 -10.68 13.43
N THR A 40 -1.82 -11.34 13.51
CA THR A 40 -1.26 -12.11 12.40
C THR A 40 -2.28 -13.19 11.98
N GLY A 41 -2.45 -13.40 10.68
CA GLY A 41 -3.48 -14.31 10.15
C GLY A 41 -4.92 -13.78 10.22
N GLY A 42 -5.16 -12.57 10.72
CA GLY A 42 -6.50 -11.98 10.84
C GLY A 42 -7.17 -11.51 9.55
N GLY A 43 -6.46 -11.58 8.40
CA GLY A 43 -6.97 -11.17 7.09
C GLY A 43 -6.51 -9.80 6.59
N LYS A 44 -5.60 -9.10 7.32
CA LYS A 44 -5.12 -7.74 6.98
C LYS A 44 -4.52 -7.65 5.57
N SER A 45 -3.46 -8.42 5.29
CA SER A 45 -2.78 -8.40 3.99
C SER A 45 -3.71 -8.90 2.88
N THR A 46 -4.60 -9.86 3.17
CA THR A 46 -5.61 -10.31 2.21
C THR A 46 -6.56 -9.17 1.83
N LEU A 47 -7.05 -8.41 2.82
CA LEU A 47 -7.90 -7.26 2.53
C LEU A 47 -7.16 -6.21 1.69
N LEU A 48 -5.90 -5.93 2.03
CA LEU A 48 -5.08 -4.98 1.27
C LEU A 48 -4.86 -5.47 -0.18
N GLN A 49 -4.70 -6.78 -0.39
CA GLN A 49 -4.60 -7.37 -1.73
C GLN A 49 -5.89 -7.22 -2.54
N MET A 50 -7.07 -7.34 -1.88
CA MET A 50 -8.36 -7.08 -2.54
C MET A 50 -8.47 -5.61 -2.98
N LEU A 51 -8.17 -4.66 -2.06
CA LEU A 51 -8.16 -3.23 -2.37
C LEU A 51 -7.19 -2.90 -3.51
N GLY A 52 -6.05 -3.57 -3.54
CA GLY A 52 -5.03 -3.37 -4.57
C GLY A 52 -5.27 -4.11 -5.89
N GLY A 53 -6.31 -4.93 -5.97
CA GLY A 53 -6.52 -5.78 -7.13
C GLY A 53 -5.36 -6.74 -7.42
N LEU A 54 -4.62 -7.16 -6.37
CA LEU A 54 -3.55 -8.15 -6.47
C LEU A 54 -4.10 -9.58 -6.40
N ASP A 55 -5.27 -9.74 -5.80
CA ASP A 55 -6.03 -10.99 -5.75
C ASP A 55 -7.52 -10.67 -5.90
N ARG A 56 -8.34 -11.67 -6.15
CA ARG A 56 -9.78 -11.53 -6.36
C ARG A 56 -10.56 -12.12 -5.20
N PRO A 57 -11.67 -11.50 -4.79
CA PRO A 57 -12.55 -12.08 -3.79
C PRO A 57 -13.18 -13.38 -4.32
N THR A 58 -13.50 -14.30 -3.43
CA THR A 58 -14.28 -15.51 -3.73
C THR A 58 -15.76 -15.15 -3.93
N ALA A 59 -16.26 -14.15 -3.20
CA ALA A 59 -17.60 -13.59 -3.32
C ALA A 59 -17.59 -12.12 -2.89
N GLY A 60 -18.63 -11.39 -3.25
CA GLY A 60 -18.77 -9.95 -3.01
C GLY A 60 -18.14 -9.11 -4.11
N SER A 61 -18.06 -7.79 -3.90
CA SER A 61 -17.53 -6.82 -4.87
C SER A 61 -16.54 -5.86 -4.21
N VAL A 62 -15.57 -5.40 -5.00
CA VAL A 62 -14.59 -4.39 -4.61
C VAL A 62 -14.62 -3.28 -5.64
N MET A 63 -15.36 -2.21 -5.33
CA MET A 63 -15.48 -1.05 -6.19
C MET A 63 -14.38 -0.04 -5.90
N LEU A 64 -13.75 0.49 -6.93
CA LEU A 64 -12.85 1.65 -6.89
C LEU A 64 -13.35 2.66 -7.91
N ASP A 65 -13.74 3.83 -7.46
CA ASP A 65 -14.30 4.90 -8.32
C ASP A 65 -15.38 4.38 -9.28
N GLY A 66 -16.33 3.58 -8.78
CA GLY A 66 -17.42 3.00 -9.56
C GLY A 66 -17.03 1.81 -10.45
N THR A 67 -15.77 1.36 -10.42
CA THR A 67 -15.29 0.21 -11.20
C THR A 67 -15.09 -1.01 -10.31
N ASP A 68 -15.76 -2.11 -10.61
CA ASP A 68 -15.57 -3.38 -9.87
C ASP A 68 -14.26 -4.06 -10.28
N LEU A 69 -13.27 -4.00 -9.38
CA LEU A 69 -11.95 -4.59 -9.61
C LEU A 69 -12.02 -6.13 -9.78
N ALA A 70 -12.99 -6.78 -9.12
CA ALA A 70 -13.15 -8.23 -9.19
C ALA A 70 -13.56 -8.73 -10.58
N ARG A 71 -14.25 -7.88 -11.36
CA ARG A 71 -14.77 -8.21 -12.70
C ARG A 71 -13.86 -7.78 -13.84
N LEU A 72 -12.81 -6.99 -13.56
CA LEU A 72 -11.89 -6.54 -14.61
C LEU A 72 -11.05 -7.71 -15.14
N GLY A 73 -10.85 -7.75 -16.46
CA GLY A 73 -9.81 -8.58 -17.08
C GLY A 73 -8.42 -8.10 -16.67
N GLU A 74 -7.42 -8.98 -16.69
CA GLU A 74 -6.08 -8.71 -16.13
C GLU A 74 -5.40 -7.48 -16.75
N ALA A 75 -5.54 -7.25 -18.04
CA ALA A 75 -4.96 -6.07 -18.70
C ALA A 75 -5.54 -4.75 -18.13
N LYS A 76 -6.86 -4.68 -17.92
CA LYS A 76 -7.51 -3.50 -17.32
C LYS A 76 -7.13 -3.34 -15.86
N LEU A 77 -7.08 -4.44 -15.10
CA LEU A 77 -6.70 -4.43 -13.69
C LEU A 77 -5.25 -3.97 -13.53
N THR A 78 -4.34 -4.43 -14.39
CA THR A 78 -2.95 -3.95 -14.45
C THR A 78 -2.87 -2.45 -14.76
N ALA A 79 -3.69 -1.94 -15.66
CA ALA A 79 -3.75 -0.51 -15.95
C ALA A 79 -4.24 0.31 -14.74
N VAL A 80 -5.24 -0.18 -13.99
CA VAL A 80 -5.72 0.46 -12.75
C VAL A 80 -4.61 0.47 -11.69
N ARG A 81 -3.96 -0.67 -11.45
CA ARG A 81 -2.80 -0.76 -10.51
C ARG A 81 -1.70 0.21 -10.91
N GLY A 82 -1.38 0.24 -12.21
CA GLY A 82 -0.30 1.09 -12.74
C GLY A 82 -0.54 2.58 -12.53
N ARG A 83 -1.78 3.04 -12.64
CA ARG A 83 -2.11 4.48 -12.61
C ARG A 83 -2.62 4.97 -11.26
N SER A 84 -3.42 4.16 -10.56
CA SER A 84 -4.22 4.66 -9.45
C SER A 84 -3.77 4.18 -8.07
N ILE A 85 -2.98 3.09 -7.99
CA ILE A 85 -2.69 2.43 -6.72
C ILE A 85 -1.19 2.34 -6.49
N GLY A 86 -0.66 2.98 -5.45
CA GLY A 86 0.69 2.80 -4.93
C GLY A 86 0.73 1.72 -3.86
N PHE A 87 1.79 0.93 -3.82
CA PHE A 87 2.01 -0.10 -2.81
C PHE A 87 3.33 0.11 -2.07
N VAL A 88 3.27 0.02 -0.74
CA VAL A 88 4.42 -0.04 0.15
C VAL A 88 4.33 -1.34 0.96
N PHE A 89 5.37 -2.16 0.93
CA PHE A 89 5.43 -3.46 1.59
C PHE A 89 6.41 -3.47 2.76
N GLN A 90 6.19 -4.35 3.72
CA GLN A 90 7.05 -4.56 4.87
C GLN A 90 8.50 -4.92 4.46
N SER A 91 8.67 -5.77 3.45
CA SER A 91 9.98 -6.25 2.97
C SER A 91 10.60 -5.35 1.90
N PHE A 92 10.14 -4.09 1.77
CA PHE A 92 10.56 -3.10 0.78
C PHE A 92 10.35 -3.55 -0.69
N ASN A 93 10.55 -4.82 -1.02
CA ASN A 93 10.44 -5.43 -2.35
C ASN A 93 11.23 -4.64 -3.41
N LEU A 94 12.45 -4.23 -3.06
CA LEU A 94 13.40 -3.62 -3.99
C LEU A 94 14.10 -4.71 -4.80
N ILE A 95 14.41 -4.39 -6.06
CA ILE A 95 15.23 -5.25 -6.92
C ILE A 95 16.69 -5.02 -6.50
N PRO A 96 17.39 -6.04 -5.95
CA PRO A 96 18.67 -5.82 -5.26
C PRO A 96 19.81 -5.42 -6.20
N THR A 97 19.70 -5.70 -7.50
CA THR A 97 20.69 -5.36 -8.53
C THR A 97 20.49 -3.98 -9.15
N LEU A 98 19.37 -3.32 -8.85
CA LEU A 98 19.06 -1.98 -9.34
C LEU A 98 19.37 -0.92 -8.30
N SER A 99 19.86 0.24 -8.74
CA SER A 99 20.02 1.42 -7.89
C SER A 99 18.67 1.91 -7.34
N ALA A 100 18.70 2.80 -6.36
CA ALA A 100 17.52 3.46 -5.82
C ALA A 100 16.69 4.11 -6.92
N GLN A 101 17.34 4.86 -7.82
CA GLN A 101 16.67 5.52 -8.94
C GLN A 101 16.03 4.52 -9.90
N GLU A 102 16.75 3.48 -10.30
CA GLU A 102 16.22 2.44 -11.19
C GLU A 102 15.06 1.68 -10.56
N ASN A 103 15.12 1.38 -9.24
CA ASN A 103 14.00 0.80 -8.52
C ASN A 103 12.73 1.66 -8.61
N VAL A 104 12.87 2.98 -8.49
CA VAL A 104 11.72 3.90 -8.64
C VAL A 104 11.25 3.98 -10.08
N GLU A 105 12.17 4.01 -11.06
CA GLU A 105 11.84 4.01 -12.49
C GLU A 105 10.97 2.83 -12.92
N THR A 106 11.12 1.65 -12.28
CA THR A 106 10.32 0.45 -12.60
C THR A 106 8.83 0.69 -12.56
N ALA A 107 8.35 1.57 -11.67
CA ALA A 107 6.93 1.89 -11.54
C ALA A 107 6.36 2.68 -12.74
N LEU A 108 7.22 3.33 -13.52
CA LEU A 108 6.84 4.14 -14.67
C LEU A 108 6.94 3.38 -16.01
N VAL A 109 7.63 2.23 -16.02
CA VAL A 109 7.81 1.43 -17.24
C VAL A 109 6.48 0.97 -17.83
N PRO A 110 5.53 0.40 -17.04
CA PRO A 110 4.24 -0.05 -17.58
C PRO A 110 3.35 1.10 -18.09
N LEU A 111 3.66 2.34 -17.74
CA LEU A 111 2.94 3.53 -18.19
C LEU A 111 3.42 4.06 -19.55
N GLY A 112 4.45 3.43 -20.15
CA GLY A 112 5.03 3.86 -21.41
C GLY A 112 5.83 5.17 -21.31
N THR A 113 6.21 5.61 -20.10
CA THR A 113 6.96 6.85 -19.88
C THR A 113 8.35 6.76 -20.52
N LYS A 114 8.78 7.81 -21.24
CA LYS A 114 10.08 7.85 -21.93
C LYS A 114 11.25 7.80 -20.93
N ALA A 115 12.37 7.21 -21.33
CA ALA A 115 13.51 6.94 -20.44
C ALA A 115 14.06 8.20 -19.73
N LYS A 116 14.14 9.34 -20.44
CA LYS A 116 14.58 10.59 -19.83
C LYS A 116 13.61 11.05 -18.75
N GLU A 117 12.31 11.11 -19.08
CA GLU A 117 11.26 11.51 -18.14
C GLU A 117 11.20 10.57 -16.91
N ARG A 118 11.35 9.24 -17.10
CA ARG A 118 11.41 8.30 -15.98
C ARG A 118 12.53 8.64 -15.00
N ARG A 119 13.74 8.91 -15.54
CA ARG A 119 14.90 9.28 -14.72
C ARG A 119 14.66 10.56 -13.93
N ASP A 120 14.15 11.59 -14.60
CA ASP A 120 13.90 12.89 -13.99
C ASP A 120 12.87 12.77 -12.86
N ARG A 121 11.73 12.11 -13.12
CA ARG A 121 10.66 11.86 -12.12
C ARG A 121 11.13 10.99 -10.98
N ALA A 122 11.90 9.93 -11.25
CA ALA A 122 12.44 9.06 -10.20
C ALA A 122 13.42 9.82 -9.29
N ALA A 123 14.30 10.65 -9.86
CA ALA A 123 15.21 11.46 -9.08
C ALA A 123 14.46 12.49 -8.20
N GLU A 124 13.41 13.10 -8.71
CA GLU A 124 12.57 14.02 -7.94
C GLU A 124 11.83 13.30 -6.80
N ALA A 125 11.21 12.14 -7.07
CA ALA A 125 10.56 11.34 -6.05
C ALA A 125 11.53 10.88 -4.96
N LEU A 126 12.79 10.59 -5.28
CA LEU A 126 13.81 10.27 -4.27
C LEU A 126 14.23 11.50 -3.45
N ARG A 127 14.29 12.67 -4.05
CA ARG A 127 14.55 13.92 -3.29
C ARG A 127 13.43 14.23 -2.32
N SER A 128 12.17 14.05 -2.70
CA SER A 128 11.01 14.30 -1.82
C SER A 128 10.97 13.41 -0.58
N VAL A 129 11.64 12.24 -0.62
CA VAL A 129 11.78 11.36 0.55
C VAL A 129 13.16 11.48 1.23
N GLY A 130 13.96 12.51 0.89
CA GLY A 130 15.25 12.79 1.51
C GLY A 130 16.41 11.92 1.03
N LEU A 131 16.33 11.36 -0.20
CA LEU A 131 17.35 10.47 -0.79
C LEU A 131 18.04 11.05 -2.03
N GLY A 132 18.07 12.37 -2.18
CA GLY A 132 18.68 13.04 -3.33
C GLY A 132 20.16 12.67 -3.58
N GLU A 133 20.92 12.43 -2.51
CA GLU A 133 22.35 12.05 -2.58
C GLU A 133 22.56 10.52 -2.72
N ARG A 134 21.47 9.73 -2.78
CA ARG A 134 21.54 8.25 -2.79
C ARG A 134 21.00 7.62 -4.07
N LEU A 135 20.83 8.38 -5.14
CA LEU A 135 20.20 7.92 -6.38
C LEU A 135 20.85 6.67 -6.99
N LYS A 136 22.17 6.58 -6.89
CA LYS A 136 22.98 5.49 -7.50
C LYS A 136 23.25 4.31 -6.57
N HIS A 137 22.91 4.42 -5.27
CA HIS A 137 23.16 3.33 -4.31
C HIS A 137 22.22 2.15 -4.59
N VAL A 138 22.75 0.95 -4.44
CA VAL A 138 21.96 -0.29 -4.48
C VAL A 138 21.42 -0.64 -3.08
N PRO A 139 20.37 -1.46 -2.95
CA PRO A 139 19.76 -1.78 -1.66
C PRO A 139 20.73 -2.28 -0.59
N SER A 140 21.78 -3.02 -0.96
CA SER A 140 22.80 -3.52 -0.03
C SER A 140 23.68 -2.41 0.59
N GLU A 141 23.69 -1.22 0.01
CA GLU A 141 24.42 -0.04 0.48
C GLU A 141 23.54 0.92 1.30
N MET A 142 22.27 0.53 1.58
CA MET A 142 21.28 1.37 2.21
C MET A 142 20.77 0.77 3.51
N SER A 143 20.53 1.62 4.52
CA SER A 143 19.83 1.20 5.74
C SER A 143 18.38 0.77 5.45
N GLY A 144 17.75 0.04 6.38
CA GLY A 144 16.34 -0.38 6.25
C GLY A 144 15.39 0.81 6.05
N GLY A 145 15.59 1.91 6.79
CA GLY A 145 14.80 3.12 6.62
C GLY A 145 15.02 3.80 5.26
N GLN A 146 16.25 3.79 4.73
CA GLN A 146 16.53 4.30 3.40
C GLN A 146 15.87 3.41 2.32
N GLN A 147 15.95 2.09 2.45
CA GLN A 147 15.26 1.17 1.55
C GLN A 147 13.74 1.38 1.56
N GLN A 148 13.16 1.62 2.75
CA GLN A 148 11.73 1.93 2.86
C GLN A 148 11.37 3.25 2.19
N ARG A 149 12.20 4.29 2.33
CA ARG A 149 12.02 5.56 1.62
C ARG A 149 12.08 5.37 0.10
N VAL A 150 12.95 4.49 -0.45
CA VAL A 150 12.95 4.13 -1.87
C VAL A 150 11.63 3.44 -2.26
N ALA A 151 11.13 2.51 -1.45
CA ALA A 151 9.85 1.83 -1.71
C ALA A 151 8.67 2.83 -1.71
N ILE A 152 8.68 3.82 -0.81
CA ILE A 152 7.68 4.90 -0.77
C ILE A 152 7.80 5.77 -2.03
N ALA A 153 8.99 6.21 -2.41
CA ALA A 153 9.20 6.99 -3.64
C ALA A 153 8.71 6.22 -4.87
N ARG A 154 9.00 4.91 -4.97
CA ARG A 154 8.51 4.04 -6.05
C ARG A 154 6.98 3.96 -6.09
N ALA A 155 6.33 3.91 -4.93
CA ALA A 155 4.87 3.88 -4.87
C ALA A 155 4.25 5.20 -5.34
N LEU A 156 4.90 6.34 -5.05
CA LEU A 156 4.37 7.69 -5.29
C LEU A 156 4.76 8.30 -6.63
N VAL A 157 5.85 7.85 -7.28
CA VAL A 157 6.38 8.44 -8.53
C VAL A 157 5.36 8.52 -9.67
N LYS A 158 4.36 7.63 -9.64
CA LYS A 158 3.26 7.60 -10.61
C LYS A 158 2.06 8.46 -10.23
N GLN A 159 2.13 9.20 -9.09
CA GLN A 159 1.07 10.05 -8.55
C GLN A 159 -0.25 9.28 -8.39
N PRO A 160 -0.27 8.19 -7.60
CA PRO A 160 -1.45 7.37 -7.42
C PRO A 160 -2.54 8.14 -6.66
N LYS A 161 -3.80 7.75 -6.83
CA LYS A 161 -4.91 8.24 -6.00
C LYS A 161 -4.92 7.58 -4.61
N VAL A 162 -4.45 6.35 -4.53
CA VAL A 162 -4.46 5.52 -3.33
C VAL A 162 -3.06 5.01 -3.01
N LEU A 163 -2.66 5.12 -1.76
CA LEU A 163 -1.48 4.47 -1.21
C LEU A 163 -1.91 3.35 -0.26
N LEU A 164 -1.53 2.13 -0.59
CA LEU A 164 -1.75 0.94 0.22
C LEU A 164 -0.43 0.53 0.89
N ALA A 165 -0.41 0.39 2.21
CA ALA A 165 0.80 0.03 2.95
C ALA A 165 0.58 -1.22 3.81
N ASP A 166 1.34 -2.27 3.54
CA ASP A 166 1.34 -3.52 4.32
C ASP A 166 2.49 -3.50 5.32
N GLU A 167 2.18 -3.21 6.58
CA GLU A 167 3.13 -3.13 7.70
C GLU A 167 4.41 -2.32 7.35
N PRO A 168 4.30 -1.07 6.90
CA PRO A 168 5.40 -0.33 6.25
C PRO A 168 6.60 -0.06 7.17
N THR A 169 6.47 -0.33 8.45
CA THR A 169 7.53 -0.12 9.46
C THR A 169 7.86 -1.38 10.24
N GLY A 170 7.31 -2.54 9.85
CA GLY A 170 7.43 -3.79 10.61
C GLY A 170 8.87 -4.35 10.70
N ASN A 171 9.78 -3.88 9.85
CA ASN A 171 11.20 -4.28 9.86
C ASN A 171 12.14 -3.16 10.34
N LEU A 172 11.61 -2.12 10.99
CA LEU A 172 12.36 -0.95 11.42
C LEU A 172 12.36 -0.83 12.95
N ASP A 173 13.40 -0.23 13.51
CA ASP A 173 13.44 0.15 14.92
C ASP A 173 12.46 1.30 15.21
N GLU A 174 12.24 1.60 16.50
CA GLU A 174 11.23 2.58 16.93
C GLU A 174 11.47 4.00 16.39
N SER A 175 12.71 4.44 16.36
CA SER A 175 13.08 5.78 15.87
C SER A 175 12.78 5.89 14.38
N MET A 176 13.24 4.91 13.61
CA MET A 176 13.02 4.87 12.17
C MET A 176 11.54 4.67 11.81
N ARG A 177 10.79 3.90 12.62
CA ARG A 177 9.34 3.75 12.49
C ARG A 177 8.65 5.12 12.51
N ASP A 178 8.97 5.94 13.52
CA ASP A 178 8.30 7.22 13.70
C ASP A 178 8.66 8.19 12.56
N GLU A 179 9.92 8.22 12.11
CA GLU A 179 10.34 8.99 10.94
C GLU A 179 9.59 8.59 9.66
N ILE A 180 9.43 7.28 9.39
CA ILE A 180 8.70 6.79 8.22
C ILE A 180 7.21 7.12 8.33
N MET A 181 6.63 7.04 9.53
CA MET A 181 5.23 7.42 9.73
C MET A 181 5.02 8.92 9.51
N ASP A 182 5.91 9.77 10.02
CA ASP A 182 5.85 11.23 9.80
C ASP A 182 5.97 11.57 8.31
N LEU A 183 6.88 10.90 7.60
CA LEU A 183 7.01 11.04 6.15
C LEU A 183 5.70 10.65 5.43
N LEU A 184 5.12 9.48 5.73
CA LEU A 184 3.89 9.01 5.10
C LEU A 184 2.70 9.94 5.38
N GLU A 185 2.60 10.46 6.61
CA GLU A 185 1.55 11.41 7.00
C GLU A 185 1.72 12.78 6.32
N GLY A 186 2.97 13.24 6.16
CA GLY A 186 3.29 14.45 5.40
C GLY A 186 2.87 14.32 3.94
N LEU A 187 3.29 13.24 3.28
CA LEU A 187 2.97 12.96 1.88
C LEU A 187 1.46 12.75 1.65
N TRP A 188 0.75 12.10 2.59
CA TRP A 188 -0.71 11.99 2.54
C TRP A 188 -1.39 13.36 2.51
N LYS A 189 -0.98 14.28 3.40
CA LYS A 189 -1.52 15.65 3.47
C LYS A 189 -1.18 16.46 2.24
N GLU A 190 0.08 16.41 1.80
CA GLU A 190 0.60 17.21 0.68
C GLU A 190 -0.08 16.84 -0.65
N HIS A 191 -0.26 15.54 -0.89
CA HIS A 191 -0.80 15.05 -2.15
C HIS A 191 -2.30 14.74 -2.14
N GLY A 192 -3.00 14.91 -1.01
CA GLY A 192 -4.43 14.60 -0.88
C GLY A 192 -4.76 13.12 -1.14
N LEU A 193 -3.84 12.22 -0.82
CA LEU A 193 -3.96 10.79 -1.12
C LEU A 193 -5.04 10.14 -0.25
N THR A 194 -5.70 9.12 -0.78
CA THR A 194 -6.37 8.12 0.07
C THR A 194 -5.32 7.15 0.58
N PHE A 195 -5.16 7.04 1.90
CA PHE A 195 -4.12 6.23 2.51
C PHE A 195 -4.72 5.10 3.34
N VAL A 196 -4.44 3.86 2.98
CA VAL A 196 -4.86 2.67 3.73
C VAL A 196 -3.63 1.90 4.18
N MET A 197 -3.51 1.70 5.47
CA MET A 197 -2.39 0.97 6.06
C MET A 197 -2.91 -0.19 6.90
N VAL A 198 -2.25 -1.34 6.81
CA VAL A 198 -2.46 -2.44 7.74
C VAL A 198 -1.27 -2.57 8.68
N THR A 199 -1.52 -2.84 9.97
CA THR A 199 -0.48 -3.01 10.98
C THR A 199 -0.97 -3.87 12.14
N HIS A 200 -0.03 -4.48 12.85
CA HIS A 200 -0.27 -5.05 14.18
C HIS A 200 0.23 -4.13 15.30
N ASP A 201 0.97 -3.05 14.97
CA ASP A 201 1.54 -2.12 15.94
C ASP A 201 0.46 -1.20 16.53
N SER A 202 0.36 -1.23 17.87
CA SER A 202 -0.58 -0.40 18.61
C SER A 202 -0.18 1.07 18.68
N ALA A 203 1.12 1.39 18.58
CA ALA A 203 1.60 2.77 18.57
C ALA A 203 1.16 3.49 17.29
N ILE A 204 1.32 2.81 16.15
CA ILE A 204 0.85 3.31 14.86
C ILE A 204 -0.68 3.44 14.84
N ALA A 205 -1.39 2.44 15.37
CA ALA A 205 -2.85 2.48 15.43
C ALA A 205 -3.39 3.66 16.28
N ARG A 206 -2.62 4.15 17.27
CA ARG A 206 -3.00 5.35 18.05
C ARG A 206 -2.92 6.64 17.21
N ARG A 207 -2.10 6.70 16.18
CA ARG A 207 -1.97 7.85 15.26
C ARG A 207 -3.11 7.94 14.24
N ALA A 208 -3.97 6.90 14.15
CA ALA A 208 -5.05 6.85 13.19
C ALA A 208 -6.19 7.82 13.52
N THR A 209 -6.68 8.56 12.50
CA THR A 209 -7.93 9.32 12.58
C THR A 209 -9.13 8.40 12.40
N ARG A 210 -9.00 7.37 11.55
CA ARG A 210 -10.01 6.35 11.31
C ARG A 210 -9.37 4.97 11.49
N LEU A 211 -9.87 4.20 12.44
CA LEU A 211 -9.35 2.89 12.81
C LEU A 211 -10.36 1.80 12.46
N ALA A 212 -9.90 0.77 11.76
CA ALA A 212 -10.64 -0.47 11.61
C ALA A 212 -9.91 -1.60 12.34
N THR A 213 -10.66 -2.52 12.93
CA THR A 213 -10.12 -3.74 13.51
C THR A 213 -10.58 -4.94 12.70
N ILE A 214 -9.64 -5.77 12.24
CA ILE A 214 -9.97 -7.02 11.55
C ILE A 214 -9.62 -8.21 12.44
N ARG A 215 -10.56 -9.13 12.61
CA ARG A 215 -10.38 -10.37 13.36
C ARG A 215 -11.20 -11.48 12.71
N ASN A 216 -10.58 -12.62 12.46
CA ASN A 216 -11.23 -13.78 11.82
C ASN A 216 -11.94 -13.42 10.50
N GLY A 217 -11.30 -12.55 9.70
CA GLY A 217 -11.82 -12.10 8.42
C GLY A 217 -12.99 -11.12 8.49
N LYS A 218 -13.43 -10.67 9.67
CA LYS A 218 -14.47 -9.65 9.86
C LYS A 218 -13.86 -8.33 10.27
N ILE A 219 -14.44 -7.22 9.78
CA ILE A 219 -13.97 -5.87 10.06
C ILE A 219 -14.98 -5.11 10.94
N THR A 220 -14.45 -4.30 11.86
CA THR A 220 -15.23 -3.35 12.67
C THR A 220 -14.53 -2.01 12.58
N ILE A 221 -15.29 -0.95 12.28
CA ILE A 221 -14.77 0.42 12.18
C ILE A 221 -15.01 1.15 13.50
N THR A 222 -13.99 1.88 13.94
CA THR A 222 -14.08 2.81 15.07
C THR A 222 -13.65 4.19 14.56
N GLU A 223 -14.59 5.11 14.46
CA GLU A 223 -14.26 6.50 14.22
C GLU A 223 -13.66 7.09 15.50
N ARG A 224 -12.53 7.77 15.37
CA ARG A 224 -11.93 8.52 16.48
C ARG A 224 -12.19 10.00 16.20
N SER A 225 -12.80 10.66 17.16
CA SER A 225 -12.86 12.14 17.18
C SER A 225 -11.42 12.66 17.15
N ALA A 226 -11.16 13.62 16.24
CA ALA A 226 -9.89 14.32 16.13
C ALA A 226 -9.64 15.19 17.36
#